data_03d65600584543329e57ce226f8e49c0
#
_entry.id   03d65600584543329e57ce226f8e49c0
#
_cell.length_a   1.000
_cell.length_b   1.000
_cell.length_c   1.000
_cell.angle_alpha   90.00
_cell.angle_beta   90.00
_cell.angle_gamma   90.00
#
_symmetry.space_group_name_H-M   'P 1'
#
loop_
_entity.id
_entity.type
_entity.pdbx_description
1 polymer ?
#
loop_
_entity_poly.entity_id
_entity_poly.type
_entity_poly.pdbx_seq_one_letter_code
_entity_poly.pdbx_strand_id
1 'polypeptide(L)'
;MSIIVDREKCTACETCISVCPFTAIEMKEGKAFINEYCQICMACLPACPEGAIKEVPENQEGQKVQEGKGVWIFAEQREGKVAPVALELLGAGRRLADELKAELSAVLFGSTQDEAEELIKWGADKVYHSPDRIFEKFNDEPYSRLLVNLIREHKPEIVLAGATPIGRSFIPRVAARLRTGLTADCTALEIDRDTGKLMQIRPAFGGNIMA
;
A
#
# COMPACT_ATOMS: atom_id res chain seq x y z
N MET A 1 5.62 -15.57 0.77
CA MET A 1 6.21 -16.41 -0.30
C MET A 1 6.52 -15.54 -1.49
N SER A 2 7.69 -15.72 -2.10
CA SER A 2 8.07 -15.01 -3.33
C SER A 2 8.68 -16.01 -4.32
N ILE A 3 8.66 -15.66 -5.61
CA ILE A 3 9.28 -16.47 -6.65
C ILE A 3 10.51 -15.69 -7.11
N ILE A 4 11.67 -16.34 -7.09
CA ILE A 4 12.93 -15.76 -7.53
C ILE A 4 13.54 -16.56 -8.67
N VAL A 5 14.38 -15.89 -9.46
CA VAL A 5 15.20 -16.52 -10.51
C VAL A 5 16.64 -16.61 -10.04
N ASP A 6 17.17 -17.81 -10.00
CA ASP A 6 18.59 -18.07 -9.81
C ASP A 6 19.30 -17.70 -11.12
N ARG A 7 19.97 -16.57 -11.13
CA ARG A 7 20.59 -16.01 -12.35
C ARG A 7 21.77 -16.88 -12.85
N GLU A 8 22.40 -17.66 -11.97
CA GLU A 8 23.50 -18.54 -12.37
C GLU A 8 22.99 -19.76 -13.16
N LYS A 9 21.82 -20.28 -12.76
CA LYS A 9 21.17 -21.42 -13.42
C LYS A 9 20.34 -21.06 -14.64
N CYS A 10 19.93 -19.80 -14.76
CA CYS A 10 19.09 -19.39 -15.87
C CYS A 10 19.85 -19.43 -17.20
N THR A 11 19.39 -20.23 -18.15
CA THR A 11 19.99 -20.38 -19.50
C THR A 11 19.34 -19.46 -20.54
N ALA A 12 18.45 -18.56 -20.14
CA ALA A 12 17.75 -17.64 -21.03
C ALA A 12 16.85 -18.35 -22.09
N CYS A 13 16.31 -19.51 -21.76
CA CYS A 13 15.48 -20.32 -22.68
C CYS A 13 14.07 -19.77 -22.92
N GLU A 14 13.66 -18.72 -22.21
CA GLU A 14 12.38 -18.01 -22.33
C GLU A 14 11.11 -18.84 -22.08
N THR A 15 11.22 -20.13 -21.76
CA THR A 15 10.07 -21.02 -21.54
C THR A 15 9.15 -20.50 -20.43
N CYS A 16 9.72 -19.88 -19.40
CA CYS A 16 8.95 -19.31 -18.28
C CYS A 16 8.09 -18.11 -18.70
N ILE A 17 8.47 -17.37 -19.74
CA ILE A 17 7.70 -16.23 -20.26
C ILE A 17 6.42 -16.73 -20.92
N SER A 18 6.52 -17.77 -21.76
CA SER A 18 5.37 -18.31 -22.49
C SER A 18 4.27 -18.90 -21.61
N VAL A 19 4.63 -19.38 -20.41
CA VAL A 19 3.68 -19.99 -19.48
C VAL A 19 3.13 -19.02 -18.42
N CYS A 20 3.63 -17.77 -18.39
CA CYS A 20 3.19 -16.79 -17.42
C CYS A 20 1.85 -16.13 -17.84
N PRO A 21 0.72 -16.42 -17.17
CA PRO A 21 -0.58 -15.85 -17.56
C PRO A 21 -0.69 -14.35 -17.22
N PHE A 22 0.25 -13.82 -16.42
CA PHE A 22 0.23 -12.43 -15.98
C PHE A 22 1.27 -11.56 -16.67
N THR A 23 2.00 -12.10 -17.66
CA THR A 23 3.07 -11.40 -18.37
C THR A 23 4.10 -10.78 -17.41
N ALA A 24 4.31 -11.44 -16.26
CA ALA A 24 5.14 -10.96 -15.15
C ALA A 24 6.60 -11.40 -15.25
N ILE A 25 7.02 -11.99 -16.39
CA ILE A 25 8.40 -12.43 -16.62
C ILE A 25 8.91 -11.80 -17.91
N GLU A 26 10.03 -11.14 -17.83
CA GLU A 26 10.72 -10.47 -18.94
C GLU A 26 12.20 -10.82 -18.95
N MET A 27 12.88 -10.58 -20.08
CA MET A 27 14.33 -10.76 -20.14
C MET A 27 15.03 -9.45 -19.81
N LYS A 28 15.94 -9.49 -18.83
CA LYS A 28 16.84 -8.38 -18.48
C LYS A 28 18.28 -8.90 -18.43
N GLU A 29 19.16 -8.26 -19.17
CA GLU A 29 20.58 -8.64 -19.24
C GLU A 29 20.80 -10.14 -19.58
N GLY A 30 19.98 -10.67 -20.50
CA GLY A 30 20.07 -12.07 -20.94
C GLY A 30 19.63 -13.11 -19.90
N LYS A 31 18.89 -12.72 -18.88
CA LYS A 31 18.31 -13.60 -17.85
C LYS A 31 16.85 -13.27 -17.61
N ALA A 32 16.08 -14.26 -17.19
CA ALA A 32 14.70 -14.03 -16.80
C ALA A 32 14.62 -13.13 -15.55
N PHE A 33 13.71 -12.18 -15.58
CA PHE A 33 13.42 -11.27 -14.48
C PHE A 33 11.92 -11.29 -14.19
N ILE A 34 11.55 -11.46 -12.92
CA ILE A 34 10.16 -11.46 -12.48
C ILE A 34 9.82 -10.06 -11.99
N ASN A 35 8.85 -9.42 -12.64
CA ASN A 35 8.42 -8.08 -12.31
C ASN A 35 7.26 -8.07 -11.28
N GLU A 36 6.80 -6.89 -10.94
CA GLU A 36 5.78 -6.62 -9.92
C GLU A 36 4.38 -7.15 -10.23
N TYR A 37 4.12 -7.58 -11.48
CA TYR A 37 2.84 -8.19 -11.86
C TYR A 37 2.73 -9.67 -11.49
N CYS A 38 3.77 -10.26 -10.90
CA CYS A 38 3.77 -11.66 -10.48
C CYS A 38 2.72 -11.91 -9.39
N GLN A 39 1.78 -12.82 -9.68
CA GLN A 39 0.72 -13.22 -8.76
C GLN A 39 1.06 -14.52 -7.98
N ILE A 40 2.32 -14.96 -8.02
CA ILE A 40 2.80 -16.18 -7.32
C ILE A 40 1.96 -17.42 -7.68
N CYS A 41 1.50 -17.50 -8.93
CA CYS A 41 0.70 -18.63 -9.40
C CYS A 41 1.51 -19.92 -9.61
N MET A 42 2.84 -19.86 -9.47
CA MET A 42 3.80 -20.98 -9.56
C MET A 42 3.88 -21.68 -10.92
N ALA A 43 3.15 -21.25 -11.94
CA ALA A 43 3.13 -21.91 -13.26
C ALA A 43 4.51 -21.98 -13.94
N CYS A 44 5.40 -21.03 -13.62
CA CYS A 44 6.76 -20.98 -14.17
C CYS A 44 7.75 -21.95 -13.49
N LEU A 45 7.45 -22.48 -12.28
CA LEU A 45 8.37 -23.37 -11.57
C LEU A 45 8.58 -24.68 -12.33
N PRO A 46 7.53 -25.47 -12.64
CA PRO A 46 7.68 -26.73 -13.37
C PRO A 46 8.08 -26.52 -14.84
N ALA A 47 7.88 -25.32 -15.37
CA ALA A 47 8.21 -25.00 -16.77
C ALA A 47 9.71 -24.69 -16.96
N CYS A 48 10.47 -24.41 -15.91
CA CYS A 48 11.88 -24.13 -16.02
C CYS A 48 12.71 -25.42 -16.09
N PRO A 49 13.34 -25.78 -17.24
CA PRO A 49 14.06 -27.05 -17.37
C PRO A 49 15.30 -27.10 -16.45
N GLU A 50 15.89 -25.95 -16.16
CA GLU A 50 17.09 -25.85 -15.32
C GLU A 50 16.76 -25.71 -13.83
N GLY A 51 15.48 -25.67 -13.45
CA GLY A 51 15.08 -25.41 -12.07
C GLY A 51 15.63 -24.08 -11.52
N ALA A 52 15.84 -23.10 -12.40
CA ALA A 52 16.34 -21.79 -12.02
C ALA A 52 15.28 -20.93 -11.32
N ILE A 53 14.02 -21.29 -11.45
CA ILE A 53 12.92 -20.57 -10.80
C ILE A 53 12.54 -21.35 -9.54
N LYS A 54 12.59 -20.65 -8.41
CA LYS A 54 12.32 -21.27 -7.10
C LYS A 54 11.33 -20.45 -6.33
N GLU A 55 10.48 -21.15 -5.61
CA GLU A 55 9.73 -20.56 -4.51
C GLU A 55 10.68 -20.41 -3.31
N VAL A 56 10.74 -19.22 -2.77
CA VAL A 56 11.42 -18.98 -1.51
C VAL A 56 10.37 -18.55 -0.48
N PRO A 57 10.38 -19.15 0.72
CA PRO A 57 9.61 -18.59 1.80
C PRO A 57 10.05 -17.14 1.93
N GLU A 58 9.10 -16.23 2.03
CA GLU A 58 9.43 -14.89 2.49
C GLU A 58 10.05 -15.08 3.87
N ASN A 59 11.38 -15.08 3.91
CA ASN A 59 12.09 -15.04 5.17
C ASN A 59 11.62 -13.77 5.86
N GLN A 60 11.02 -13.93 7.00
CA GLN A 60 10.77 -12.83 7.92
C GLN A 60 12.07 -12.12 8.36
N GLU A 61 13.22 -12.61 7.88
CA GLU A 61 14.55 -12.11 8.20
C GLU A 61 15.29 -11.39 7.06
N GLY A 62 14.72 -11.22 5.86
CA GLY A 62 15.50 -10.77 4.69
C GLY A 62 15.06 -9.50 3.97
N GLN A 63 13.85 -9.06 4.08
CA GLN A 63 13.53 -7.67 3.87
C GLN A 63 13.61 -6.99 5.23
N LYS A 64 14.72 -6.27 5.50
CA LYS A 64 14.59 -5.09 6.33
C LYS A 64 13.43 -4.34 5.72
N VAL A 65 12.27 -4.42 6.35
CA VAL A 65 11.21 -3.45 6.15
C VAL A 65 11.98 -2.15 6.33
N GLN A 66 12.24 -1.45 5.23
CA GLN A 66 12.85 -0.13 5.36
C GLN A 66 11.87 0.57 6.26
N GLU A 67 12.35 0.92 7.45
CA GLU A 67 11.52 1.55 8.47
C GLU A 67 10.85 2.71 7.78
N GLY A 68 9.57 2.54 7.50
CA GLY A 68 8.74 3.58 6.93
C GLY A 68 8.78 4.72 7.94
N LYS A 69 8.68 5.95 7.49
CA LYS A 69 8.57 7.09 8.38
C LYS A 69 7.36 7.89 8.01
N GLY A 70 6.61 8.27 9.02
CA GLY A 70 5.46 9.14 8.86
C GLY A 70 4.12 8.40 8.87
N VAL A 71 3.13 9.12 9.30
CA VAL A 71 1.73 8.71 9.31
C VAL A 71 1.03 9.44 8.17
N TRP A 72 0.39 8.67 7.30
CA TRP A 72 -0.38 9.22 6.19
C TRP A 72 -1.87 9.02 6.41
N ILE A 73 -2.65 9.99 5.98
CA ILE A 73 -4.10 9.85 5.82
C ILE A 73 -4.46 10.00 4.35
N PHE A 74 -5.38 9.19 3.88
CA PHE A 74 -6.04 9.42 2.61
C PHE A 74 -7.21 10.40 2.84
N ALA A 75 -7.08 11.62 2.32
CA ALA A 75 -8.10 12.64 2.38
C ALA A 75 -9.14 12.41 1.28
N GLU A 76 -10.26 11.77 1.63
CA GLU A 76 -11.39 11.61 0.71
C GLU A 76 -11.95 12.98 0.33
N GLN A 77 -12.29 13.15 -0.94
CA GLN A 77 -13.00 14.32 -1.43
C GLN A 77 -14.29 13.92 -2.16
N ARG A 78 -15.25 14.82 -2.22
CA ARG A 78 -16.47 14.72 -3.01
C ARG A 78 -16.73 16.05 -3.69
N GLU A 79 -16.88 16.01 -5.00
CA GLU A 79 -17.12 17.20 -5.82
C GLU A 79 -16.08 18.30 -5.60
N GLY A 80 -14.81 17.91 -5.43
CA GLY A 80 -13.69 18.81 -5.22
C GLY A 80 -13.50 19.32 -3.79
N LYS A 81 -14.38 18.93 -2.83
CA LYS A 81 -14.29 19.33 -1.42
C LYS A 81 -13.85 18.18 -0.54
N VAL A 82 -12.98 18.47 0.41
CA VAL A 82 -12.54 17.51 1.42
C VAL A 82 -13.73 17.02 2.24
N ALA A 83 -13.88 15.71 2.35
CA ALA A 83 -14.96 15.11 3.12
C ALA A 83 -14.66 15.16 4.64
N PRO A 84 -15.68 15.30 5.51
CA PRO A 84 -15.48 15.38 6.96
C PRO A 84 -14.65 14.23 7.55
N VAL A 85 -14.76 13.02 7.01
CA VAL A 85 -13.95 11.87 7.44
C VAL A 85 -12.45 12.11 7.34
N ALA A 86 -11.98 12.94 6.41
CA ALA A 86 -10.57 13.28 6.29
C ALA A 86 -10.08 14.09 7.50
N LEU A 87 -10.92 14.97 8.03
CA LEU A 87 -10.61 15.76 9.23
C LEU A 87 -10.57 14.88 10.49
N GLU A 88 -11.45 13.89 10.58
CA GLU A 88 -11.42 12.88 11.65
C GLU A 88 -10.14 12.06 11.59
N LEU A 89 -9.73 11.65 10.39
CA LEU A 89 -8.47 10.92 10.15
C LEU A 89 -7.25 11.78 10.50
N LEU A 90 -7.25 13.09 10.23
CA LEU A 90 -6.18 13.99 10.66
C LEU A 90 -6.04 13.99 12.18
N GLY A 91 -7.15 14.06 12.91
CA GLY A 91 -7.14 13.99 14.38
C GLY A 91 -6.58 12.67 14.91
N ALA A 92 -6.98 11.54 14.31
CA ALA A 92 -6.46 10.23 14.68
C ALA A 92 -4.98 10.08 14.29
N GLY A 93 -4.62 10.49 13.07
CA GLY A 93 -3.27 10.45 12.55
C GLY A 93 -2.29 11.33 13.35
N ARG A 94 -2.73 12.51 13.80
CA ARG A 94 -1.92 13.41 14.62
C ARG A 94 -1.49 12.75 15.93
N ARG A 95 -2.42 12.07 16.61
CA ARG A 95 -2.09 11.35 17.85
C ARG A 95 -1.02 10.27 17.61
N LEU A 96 -1.18 9.47 16.55
CA LEU A 96 -0.20 8.43 16.20
C LEU A 96 1.15 9.04 15.81
N ALA A 97 1.14 10.11 15.00
CA ALA A 97 2.35 10.80 14.56
C ALA A 97 3.12 11.41 15.75
N ASP A 98 2.42 12.00 16.71
CA ASP A 98 3.04 12.55 17.91
C ASP A 98 3.67 11.47 18.78
N GLU A 99 3.01 10.31 18.96
CA GLU A 99 3.56 9.18 19.70
C GLU A 99 4.81 8.60 19.01
N LEU A 100 4.80 8.51 17.67
CA LEU A 100 5.93 8.03 16.86
C LEU A 100 7.00 9.11 16.62
N LYS A 101 6.75 10.37 17.01
CA LYS A 101 7.60 11.52 16.66
C LYS A 101 7.85 11.63 15.16
N ALA A 102 6.81 11.44 14.38
CA ALA A 102 6.82 11.35 12.93
C ALA A 102 5.97 12.45 12.29
N GLU A 103 6.19 12.71 11.00
CA GLU A 103 5.40 13.63 10.19
C GLU A 103 4.01 13.06 9.91
N LEU A 104 2.97 13.90 9.99
CA LEU A 104 1.63 13.58 9.52
C LEU A 104 1.42 14.17 8.14
N SER A 105 1.23 13.33 7.14
CA SER A 105 0.95 13.77 5.78
C SER A 105 -0.46 13.38 5.34
N ALA A 106 -1.07 14.22 4.51
CA ALA A 106 -2.33 13.91 3.84
C ALA A 106 -2.09 13.65 2.34
N VAL A 107 -2.88 12.73 1.77
CA VAL A 107 -2.90 12.46 0.33
C VAL A 107 -4.26 12.87 -0.21
N LEU A 108 -4.30 13.83 -1.12
CA LEU A 108 -5.52 14.42 -1.68
C LEU A 108 -5.51 14.33 -3.21
N PHE A 109 -6.55 13.71 -3.80
CA PHE A 109 -6.71 13.58 -5.24
C PHE A 109 -7.96 14.30 -5.73
N GLY A 110 -7.88 14.96 -6.90
CA GLY A 110 -9.03 15.52 -7.62
C GLY A 110 -9.71 16.72 -6.94
N SER A 111 -8.95 17.51 -6.20
CA SER A 111 -9.46 18.66 -5.47
C SER A 111 -8.65 19.92 -5.81
N THR A 112 -8.98 21.05 -5.19
CA THR A 112 -8.32 22.33 -5.41
C THR A 112 -7.13 22.53 -4.48
N GLN A 113 -6.29 23.52 -4.80
CA GLN A 113 -5.18 23.94 -3.95
C GLN A 113 -5.67 24.45 -2.59
N ASP A 114 -6.80 25.18 -2.56
CA ASP A 114 -7.38 25.73 -1.34
C ASP A 114 -7.76 24.60 -0.35
N GLU A 115 -8.31 23.50 -0.86
CA GLU A 115 -8.64 22.34 -0.05
C GLU A 115 -7.39 21.62 0.50
N ALA A 116 -6.30 21.61 -0.27
CA ALA A 116 -5.02 21.10 0.21
C ALA A 116 -4.44 21.98 1.33
N GLU A 117 -4.55 23.31 1.21
CA GLU A 117 -4.14 24.25 2.25
C GLU A 117 -5.01 24.16 3.50
N GLU A 118 -6.29 23.82 3.34
CA GLU A 118 -7.19 23.58 4.45
C GLU A 118 -6.73 22.36 5.28
N LEU A 119 -6.28 21.28 4.65
CA LEU A 119 -5.71 20.12 5.38
C LEU A 119 -4.47 20.49 6.21
N ILE A 120 -3.63 21.41 5.72
CA ILE A 120 -2.50 21.96 6.51
C ILE A 120 -3.03 22.71 7.74
N LYS A 121 -4.04 23.56 7.59
CA LYS A 121 -4.64 24.31 8.71
C LYS A 121 -5.25 23.38 9.75
N TRP A 122 -5.76 22.22 9.32
CA TRP A 122 -6.30 21.17 10.19
C TRP A 122 -5.23 20.24 10.80
N GLY A 123 -3.95 20.49 10.54
CA GLY A 123 -2.85 19.87 11.25
C GLY A 123 -2.05 18.84 10.46
N ALA A 124 -2.21 18.75 9.15
CA ALA A 124 -1.25 18.02 8.33
C ALA A 124 0.07 18.81 8.24
N ASP A 125 1.20 18.15 8.42
CA ASP A 125 2.51 18.77 8.23
C ASP A 125 2.82 18.90 6.72
N LYS A 126 2.24 18.02 5.90
CA LYS A 126 2.44 17.96 4.46
C LYS A 126 1.22 17.42 3.74
N VAL A 127 1.01 17.88 2.50
CA VAL A 127 -0.04 17.35 1.62
C VAL A 127 0.54 16.92 0.27
N TYR A 128 0.32 15.68 -0.10
CA TYR A 128 0.56 15.16 -1.44
C TYR A 128 -0.71 15.39 -2.26
N HIS A 129 -0.69 16.39 -3.11
CA HIS A 129 -1.86 16.85 -3.85
C HIS A 129 -1.73 16.54 -5.34
N SER A 130 -2.77 15.91 -5.92
CA SER A 130 -2.90 15.74 -7.36
C SER A 130 -4.20 16.36 -7.86
N PRO A 131 -4.15 17.54 -8.50
CA PRO A 131 -5.35 18.25 -9.01
C PRO A 131 -5.82 17.74 -10.38
N ASP A 132 -5.29 16.63 -10.88
CA ASP A 132 -5.63 16.11 -12.19
C ASP A 132 -7.12 15.76 -12.28
N ARG A 133 -7.76 16.15 -13.38
CA ARG A 133 -9.19 15.94 -13.65
C ARG A 133 -9.62 14.48 -13.65
N ILE A 134 -8.71 13.56 -13.89
CA ILE A 134 -8.98 12.11 -13.81
C ILE A 134 -9.44 11.69 -12.41
N PHE A 135 -9.11 12.49 -11.39
CA PHE A 135 -9.47 12.27 -10.00
C PHE A 135 -10.66 13.09 -9.51
N GLU A 136 -11.29 13.95 -10.33
CA GLU A 136 -12.49 14.70 -9.93
C GLU A 136 -13.63 13.79 -9.52
N LYS A 137 -13.77 12.66 -10.24
CA LYS A 137 -14.69 11.60 -9.89
C LYS A 137 -13.92 10.37 -9.44
N PHE A 138 -14.41 9.75 -8.38
CA PHE A 138 -13.80 8.53 -7.89
C PHE A 138 -13.79 7.43 -8.94
N ASN A 139 -12.61 6.85 -9.15
CA ASN A 139 -12.40 5.66 -9.96
C ASN A 139 -11.31 4.81 -9.29
N ASP A 140 -11.62 3.57 -8.99
CA ASP A 140 -10.76 2.64 -8.24
C ASP A 140 -9.35 2.52 -8.80
N GLU A 141 -9.24 2.39 -10.13
CA GLU A 141 -7.96 2.05 -10.76
C GLU A 141 -6.95 3.19 -10.73
N PRO A 142 -7.26 4.42 -11.19
CA PRO A 142 -6.33 5.54 -11.09
C PRO A 142 -5.98 5.89 -9.64
N TYR A 143 -6.96 5.87 -8.73
CA TYR A 143 -6.74 6.13 -7.31
C TYR A 143 -5.78 5.12 -6.69
N SER A 144 -6.03 3.81 -6.93
CA SER A 144 -5.17 2.74 -6.42
C SER A 144 -3.75 2.84 -6.98
N ARG A 145 -3.62 3.11 -8.29
CA ARG A 145 -2.33 3.21 -8.96
C ARG A 145 -1.48 4.36 -8.41
N LEU A 146 -2.08 5.54 -8.30
CA LEU A 146 -1.35 6.72 -7.80
C LEU A 146 -0.96 6.54 -6.33
N LEU A 147 -1.88 6.06 -5.49
CA LEU A 147 -1.58 5.85 -4.07
C LEU A 147 -0.49 4.78 -3.86
N VAL A 148 -0.51 3.69 -4.62
CA VAL A 148 0.56 2.66 -4.58
C VAL A 148 1.91 3.26 -4.95
N ASN A 149 1.96 4.07 -6.01
CA ASN A 149 3.22 4.70 -6.44
C ASN A 149 3.77 5.64 -5.37
N LEU A 150 2.92 6.51 -4.79
CA LEU A 150 3.32 7.41 -3.72
C LEU A 150 3.82 6.65 -2.48
N ILE A 151 3.12 5.58 -2.07
CA ILE A 151 3.54 4.76 -0.93
C ILE A 151 4.89 4.07 -1.20
N ARG A 152 5.12 3.56 -2.40
CA ARG A 152 6.40 2.94 -2.78
C ARG A 152 7.57 3.93 -2.79
N GLU A 153 7.31 5.16 -3.24
CA GLU A 153 8.30 6.23 -3.31
C GLU A 153 8.67 6.75 -1.92
N HIS A 154 7.65 7.08 -1.12
CA HIS A 154 7.85 7.77 0.16
C HIS A 154 7.87 6.87 1.38
N LYS A 155 7.37 5.64 1.28
CA LYS A 155 7.41 4.59 2.31
C LYS A 155 6.89 5.06 3.67
N PRO A 156 5.63 5.50 3.76
CA PRO A 156 5.03 5.79 5.06
C PRO A 156 4.98 4.53 5.92
N GLU A 157 5.07 4.69 7.23
CA GLU A 157 4.92 3.58 8.18
C GLU A 157 3.44 3.17 8.34
N ILE A 158 2.57 4.18 8.42
CA ILE A 158 1.14 3.99 8.63
C ILE A 158 0.37 4.74 7.54
N VAL A 159 -0.64 4.10 6.98
CA VAL A 159 -1.60 4.74 6.08
C VAL A 159 -3.01 4.52 6.62
N LEU A 160 -3.71 5.60 6.91
CA LEU A 160 -5.09 5.60 7.37
C LEU A 160 -6.03 6.01 6.24
N ALA A 161 -7.17 5.36 6.15
CA ALA A 161 -8.25 5.73 5.24
C ALA A 161 -9.61 5.55 5.89
N GLY A 162 -10.59 6.34 5.49
CA GLY A 162 -11.94 6.22 6.00
C GLY A 162 -12.60 4.91 5.59
N ALA A 163 -13.36 4.30 6.50
CA ALA A 163 -14.18 3.12 6.23
C ALA A 163 -15.47 3.47 5.45
N THR A 164 -15.38 4.41 4.54
CA THR A 164 -16.42 4.86 3.63
C THR A 164 -16.60 3.88 2.45
N PRO A 165 -17.66 3.99 1.65
CA PRO A 165 -17.77 3.22 0.40
C PRO A 165 -16.56 3.40 -0.53
N ILE A 166 -15.97 4.61 -0.61
CA ILE A 166 -14.77 4.89 -1.41
C ILE A 166 -13.57 4.16 -0.82
N GLY A 167 -13.27 4.35 0.46
CA GLY A 167 -12.13 3.69 1.10
C GLY A 167 -12.22 2.17 1.04
N ARG A 168 -13.39 1.60 1.32
CA ARG A 168 -13.63 0.14 1.24
C ARG A 168 -13.49 -0.42 -0.18
N SER A 169 -13.72 0.40 -1.21
CA SER A 169 -13.59 -0.03 -2.59
C SER A 169 -12.13 -0.18 -3.02
N PHE A 170 -11.26 0.81 -2.75
CA PHE A 170 -9.94 0.83 -3.35
C PHE A 170 -8.77 0.52 -2.41
N ILE A 171 -8.87 0.78 -1.10
CA ILE A 171 -7.78 0.51 -0.14
C ILE A 171 -7.40 -0.97 -0.08
N PRO A 172 -8.31 -1.94 -0.14
CA PRO A 172 -7.92 -3.36 -0.21
C PRO A 172 -7.09 -3.69 -1.46
N ARG A 173 -7.35 -3.03 -2.59
CA ARG A 173 -6.55 -3.17 -3.81
C ARG A 173 -5.15 -2.59 -3.64
N VAL A 174 -5.04 -1.45 -2.95
CA VAL A 174 -3.75 -0.84 -2.61
C VAL A 174 -2.94 -1.78 -1.71
N ALA A 175 -3.54 -2.28 -0.64
CA ALA A 175 -2.90 -3.22 0.28
C ALA A 175 -2.42 -4.50 -0.43
N ALA A 176 -3.27 -5.08 -1.29
CA ALA A 176 -2.92 -6.25 -2.10
C ALA A 176 -1.73 -5.98 -3.05
N ARG A 177 -1.71 -4.82 -3.72
CA ARG A 177 -0.61 -4.43 -4.62
C ARG A 177 0.70 -4.14 -3.87
N LEU A 178 0.61 -3.67 -2.64
CA LEU A 178 1.76 -3.45 -1.77
C LEU A 178 2.17 -4.71 -1.00
N ARG A 179 1.34 -5.76 -1.02
CA ARG A 179 1.51 -6.99 -0.23
C ARG A 179 1.64 -6.70 1.26
N THR A 180 0.83 -5.78 1.75
CA THR A 180 0.79 -5.39 3.16
C THR A 180 -0.53 -5.79 3.81
N GLY A 181 -0.54 -5.85 5.15
CA GLY A 181 -1.74 -6.08 5.92
C GLY A 181 -2.72 -4.90 5.83
N LEU A 182 -4.00 -5.20 6.00
CA LEU A 182 -5.07 -4.22 6.10
C LEU A 182 -6.05 -4.68 7.17
N THR A 183 -6.34 -3.81 8.12
CA THR A 183 -7.42 -4.02 9.09
C THR A 183 -8.55 -3.03 8.79
N ALA A 184 -9.72 -3.56 8.49
CA ALA A 184 -10.90 -2.76 8.21
C ALA A 184 -11.73 -2.55 9.49
N ASP A 185 -12.45 -1.42 9.51
CA ASP A 185 -13.43 -1.10 10.57
C ASP A 185 -12.82 -1.05 11.98
N CYS A 186 -11.62 -0.47 12.10
CA CYS A 186 -10.98 -0.26 13.40
C CYS A 186 -11.80 0.71 14.25
N THR A 187 -11.99 0.37 15.51
CA THR A 187 -12.63 1.22 16.53
C THR A 187 -11.63 1.94 17.41
N ALA A 188 -10.38 1.45 17.47
CA ALA A 188 -9.27 2.15 18.12
C ALA A 188 -7.95 1.87 17.39
N LEU A 189 -7.06 2.84 17.47
CA LEU A 189 -5.70 2.81 16.91
C LEU A 189 -4.75 3.33 18.00
N GLU A 190 -3.75 2.54 18.36
CA GLU A 190 -2.80 2.83 19.43
C GLU A 190 -1.40 2.39 19.00
N ILE A 191 -0.38 3.01 19.56
CA ILE A 191 1.00 2.53 19.39
C ILE A 191 1.37 1.66 20.59
N ASP A 192 1.77 0.44 20.33
CA ASP A 192 2.31 -0.44 21.35
C ASP A 192 3.63 0.14 21.87
N ARG A 193 3.72 0.39 23.17
CA ARG A 193 4.85 1.09 23.79
C ARG A 193 6.14 0.28 23.82
N ASP A 194 6.02 -1.04 23.78
CA ASP A 194 7.18 -1.93 23.87
C ASP A 194 7.80 -2.17 22.49
N THR A 195 6.95 -2.29 21.46
CA THR A 195 7.38 -2.61 20.10
C THR A 195 7.40 -1.43 19.14
N GLY A 196 6.73 -0.32 19.49
CA GLY A 196 6.52 0.84 18.61
C GLY A 196 5.57 0.57 17.45
N LYS A 197 4.87 -0.57 17.43
CA LYS A 197 3.99 -0.97 16.32
C LYS A 197 2.57 -0.48 16.50
N LEU A 198 1.90 -0.24 15.37
CA LEU A 198 0.49 0.11 15.36
C LEU A 198 -0.38 -1.08 15.78
N MET A 199 -1.14 -0.91 16.85
CA MET A 199 -2.21 -1.79 17.29
C MET A 199 -3.53 -1.33 16.69
N GLN A 200 -4.18 -2.23 15.97
CA GLN A 200 -5.42 -1.97 15.24
C GLN A 200 -6.53 -2.79 15.88
N ILE A 201 -7.39 -2.15 16.64
CA ILE A 201 -8.43 -2.80 17.43
C ILE A 201 -9.75 -2.73 16.67
N ARG A 202 -10.36 -3.87 16.46
CA ARG A 202 -11.70 -3.98 15.87
C ARG A 202 -12.53 -5.02 16.63
N PRO A 203 -13.86 -4.84 16.76
CA PRO A 203 -14.71 -5.87 17.31
C PRO A 203 -14.78 -7.06 16.32
N ALA A 204 -14.60 -8.27 16.85
CA ALA A 204 -14.89 -9.51 16.14
C ALA A 204 -16.37 -9.90 16.26
N PHE A 205 -16.80 -10.92 15.55
CA PHE A 205 -18.17 -11.42 15.56
C PHE A 205 -18.70 -11.62 16.99
N GLY A 206 -19.84 -10.97 17.31
CA GLY A 206 -20.46 -11.05 18.62
C GLY A 206 -20.10 -9.94 19.61
N GLY A 207 -19.24 -9.00 19.24
CA GLY A 207 -19.00 -7.76 20.01
C GLY A 207 -18.11 -7.89 21.27
N ASN A 208 -17.69 -9.10 21.64
CA ASN A 208 -16.93 -9.35 22.86
C ASN A 208 -15.48 -9.82 22.63
N ILE A 209 -15.05 -9.98 21.40
CA ILE A 209 -13.68 -10.38 21.04
C ILE A 209 -13.06 -9.24 20.24
N MET A 210 -11.89 -8.78 20.72
CA MET A 210 -11.07 -7.78 20.04
C MET A 210 -9.93 -8.51 19.31
N ALA A 211 -9.67 -8.12 18.08
CA ALA A 211 -8.59 -8.66 17.25
C ALA A 211 -7.57 -7.58 16.95
#